data_cb0bab03e19a97b2c402320d95db092f
#
_entry.id   cb0bab03e19a97b2c402320d95db092f
#
_cell.length_a   1.000
_cell.length_b   1.000
_cell.length_c   1.000
_cell.angle_alpha   90.00
_cell.angle_beta   90.00
_cell.angle_gamma   90.00
#
_symmetry.space_group_name_H-M   'P 1'
#
loop_
_entity.id
_entity.type
_entity.pdbx_description
1 polymer ?
#
loop_
_entity_poly.entity_id
_entity_poly.type
_entity_poly.pdbx_seq_one_letter_code
_entity_poly.pdbx_strand_id
1 'polypeptide(L)'
;MLNSDNKYCINCGNTVKSLYKEYSSTVLKLTECDNCKNIADKYVEYDAVIVIIDLILLQMTAYRHVLLNSEFRNFWKLSIGLIILETYMTWILSKEFPIERPIREIHNISTFNEADIYLDDIKFYEMSLNTILGFISYIIVTFSLTGIYSYLRKTDKISLITVSKAVCLSSSGIFLILPSLIWDTQINEFHILFVSLYTTLSQLLAHKEKIWSLVVVFLSNLVKMYIMSTPLTKIAVE
;
A
#
# COMPACT_ATOMS: atom_id res chain seq x y z
N MET A 1 -10.02 2.61 -20.81
CA MET A 1 -9.01 3.68 -20.68
C MET A 1 -9.67 4.78 -19.87
N LEU A 2 -9.22 5.01 -18.63
CA LEU A 2 -9.51 6.28 -17.96
C LEU A 2 -8.80 7.33 -18.83
N ASN A 3 -9.56 8.13 -19.57
CA ASN A 3 -9.00 9.21 -20.35
C ASN A 3 -8.29 10.14 -19.37
N SER A 4 -7.04 10.49 -19.64
CA SER A 4 -6.21 11.38 -18.81
C SER A 4 -6.85 12.76 -18.57
N ASP A 5 -7.91 13.07 -19.31
CA ASP A 5 -8.60 14.36 -19.28
C ASP A 5 -9.86 14.38 -18.40
N ASN A 6 -10.35 13.22 -17.94
CA ASN A 6 -11.54 13.17 -17.09
C ASN A 6 -11.16 13.44 -15.63
N LYS A 7 -11.71 14.50 -15.06
CA LYS A 7 -11.62 14.84 -13.64
C LYS A 7 -12.82 14.28 -12.88
N TYR A 8 -12.66 14.03 -11.59
CA TYR A 8 -13.68 13.39 -10.77
C TYR A 8 -13.96 14.19 -9.50
N CYS A 9 -15.21 14.21 -9.09
CA CYS A 9 -15.60 14.79 -7.80
C CYS A 9 -15.10 13.88 -6.66
N ILE A 10 -14.33 14.43 -5.70
CA ILE A 10 -13.80 13.68 -4.56
C ILE A 10 -14.89 13.21 -3.59
N ASN A 11 -16.06 13.86 -3.57
CA ASN A 11 -17.18 13.54 -2.67
C ASN A 11 -18.02 12.38 -3.21
N CYS A 12 -18.59 12.52 -4.42
CA CYS A 12 -19.52 11.52 -4.98
C CYS A 12 -18.88 10.62 -6.05
N GLY A 13 -17.68 10.93 -6.56
CA GLY A 13 -17.00 10.15 -7.61
C GLY A 13 -17.54 10.37 -9.02
N ASN A 14 -18.44 11.33 -9.22
CA ASN A 14 -18.97 11.66 -10.54
C ASN A 14 -17.93 12.40 -11.39
N THR A 15 -17.96 12.24 -12.72
CA THR A 15 -17.09 12.97 -13.63
C THR A 15 -17.46 14.45 -13.66
N VAL A 16 -16.46 15.32 -13.69
CA VAL A 16 -16.61 16.77 -13.82
C VAL A 16 -15.74 17.27 -14.98
N LYS A 17 -16.17 18.34 -15.66
CA LYS A 17 -15.46 18.89 -16.81
C LYS A 17 -14.12 19.52 -16.43
N SER A 18 -14.09 20.21 -15.28
CA SER A 18 -12.90 20.86 -14.74
C SER A 18 -12.99 20.96 -13.22
N LEU A 19 -11.87 20.98 -12.52
CA LEU A 19 -11.83 21.14 -11.05
C LEU A 19 -11.90 22.60 -10.63
N TYR A 20 -11.41 23.49 -11.47
CA TYR A 20 -11.36 24.94 -11.23
C TYR A 20 -11.48 25.72 -12.54
N LYS A 21 -11.76 27.00 -12.44
CA LYS A 21 -11.71 27.98 -13.50
C LYS A 21 -10.71 29.08 -13.13
N GLU A 22 -9.78 29.36 -14.02
CA GLU A 22 -8.85 30.48 -13.88
C GLU A 22 -9.52 31.77 -14.33
N TYR A 23 -9.54 32.79 -13.46
CA TYR A 23 -10.00 34.12 -13.77
C TYR A 23 -8.85 35.10 -13.95
N SER A 24 -7.71 34.83 -13.30
CA SER A 24 -6.47 35.59 -13.40
C SER A 24 -5.33 34.65 -13.05
N SER A 25 -4.07 35.03 -13.32
CA SER A 25 -2.88 34.25 -12.96
C SER A 25 -2.76 33.91 -11.46
N THR A 26 -3.53 34.61 -10.60
CA THR A 26 -3.51 34.42 -9.15
C THR A 26 -4.86 34.05 -8.55
N VAL A 27 -5.95 34.06 -9.35
CA VAL A 27 -7.31 33.82 -8.86
C VAL A 27 -7.90 32.59 -9.55
N LEU A 28 -8.05 31.54 -8.74
CA LEU A 28 -8.75 30.31 -9.09
C LEU A 28 -10.14 30.33 -8.43
N LYS A 29 -11.13 29.81 -9.14
CA LYS A 29 -12.46 29.52 -8.56
C LYS A 29 -12.72 28.02 -8.69
N LEU A 30 -12.88 27.33 -7.55
CA LEU A 30 -13.22 25.90 -7.52
C LEU A 30 -14.58 25.66 -8.18
N THR A 31 -14.69 24.53 -8.88
CA THR A 31 -15.94 24.13 -9.56
C THR A 31 -16.81 23.33 -8.60
N GLU A 32 -18.11 23.60 -8.60
CA GLU A 32 -19.10 22.79 -7.87
C GLU A 32 -19.51 21.59 -8.72
N CYS A 33 -19.74 20.45 -8.07
CA CYS A 33 -20.22 19.24 -8.72
C CYS A 33 -21.73 19.34 -9.02
N ASP A 34 -22.13 19.09 -10.24
CA ASP A 34 -23.55 19.14 -10.66
C ASP A 34 -24.43 18.10 -9.92
N ASN A 35 -23.83 16.98 -9.51
CA ASN A 35 -24.54 15.89 -8.84
C ASN A 35 -24.71 16.10 -7.34
N CYS A 36 -23.65 16.40 -6.59
CA CYS A 36 -23.70 16.50 -5.14
C CYS A 36 -23.69 17.94 -4.61
N LYS A 37 -23.56 18.93 -5.48
CA LYS A 37 -23.53 20.38 -5.18
C LYS A 37 -22.40 20.84 -4.25
N ASN A 38 -21.48 19.93 -3.93
CA ASN A 38 -20.28 20.25 -3.16
C ASN A 38 -19.15 20.65 -4.12
N ILE A 39 -18.10 21.30 -3.58
CA ILE A 39 -16.87 21.57 -4.31
C ILE A 39 -16.32 20.26 -4.87
N ALA A 40 -16.01 20.24 -6.18
CA ALA A 40 -15.55 19.04 -6.88
C ALA A 40 -14.25 18.50 -6.31
N ASP A 41 -13.28 19.39 -6.02
CA ASP A 41 -12.01 19.01 -5.38
C ASP A 41 -11.42 20.20 -4.59
N LYS A 42 -11.44 20.11 -3.28
CA LYS A 42 -10.89 21.15 -2.38
C LYS A 42 -9.36 21.14 -2.35
N TYR A 43 -8.72 19.99 -2.64
CA TYR A 43 -7.27 19.83 -2.52
C TYR A 43 -6.48 20.54 -3.62
N VAL A 44 -7.14 21.08 -4.64
CA VAL A 44 -6.51 21.91 -5.67
C VAL A 44 -5.86 23.17 -5.07
N GLU A 45 -6.44 23.71 -3.99
CA GLU A 45 -5.94 24.91 -3.31
C GLU A 45 -5.06 24.58 -2.08
N TYR A 46 -4.93 23.29 -1.74
CA TYR A 46 -4.22 22.87 -0.54
C TYR A 46 -2.79 22.43 -0.85
N ASP A 47 -1.90 22.72 0.12
CA ASP A 47 -0.53 22.22 0.06
C ASP A 47 -0.48 20.69 0.18
N ALA A 48 0.55 20.09 -0.40
CA ALA A 48 0.77 18.66 -0.36
C ALA A 48 0.82 18.09 1.07
N VAL A 49 1.27 18.89 2.05
CA VAL A 49 1.32 18.49 3.46
C VAL A 49 -0.08 18.20 4.01
N ILE A 50 -1.06 19.05 3.69
CA ILE A 50 -2.45 18.86 4.14
C ILE A 50 -3.04 17.59 3.50
N VAL A 51 -2.74 17.34 2.23
CA VAL A 51 -3.16 16.10 1.53
C VAL A 51 -2.56 14.87 2.24
N ILE A 52 -1.28 14.91 2.61
CA ILE A 52 -0.60 13.82 3.33
C ILE A 52 -1.24 13.59 4.71
N ILE A 53 -1.53 14.65 5.45
CA ILE A 53 -2.19 14.56 6.77
C ILE A 53 -3.57 13.90 6.60
N ASP A 54 -4.37 14.34 5.63
CA ASP A 54 -5.69 13.76 5.37
C ASP A 54 -5.62 12.30 4.88
N LEU A 55 -4.56 11.92 4.17
CA LEU A 55 -4.29 10.51 3.83
C LEU A 55 -3.98 9.68 5.08
N ILE A 56 -3.15 10.20 6.00
CA ILE A 56 -2.84 9.55 7.28
C ILE A 56 -4.10 9.43 8.15
N LEU A 57 -4.98 10.42 8.10
CA LEU A 57 -6.27 10.38 8.79
C LEU A 57 -7.34 9.53 8.08
N LEU A 58 -6.96 8.77 7.05
CA LEU A 58 -7.84 7.88 6.28
C LEU A 58 -9.05 8.60 5.65
N GLN A 59 -8.88 9.86 5.23
CA GLN A 59 -9.93 10.63 4.56
C GLN A 59 -10.13 10.13 3.13
N MET A 60 -11.30 9.55 2.83
CA MET A 60 -11.63 9.01 1.50
C MET A 60 -11.48 10.07 0.38
N THR A 61 -11.76 11.34 0.69
CA THR A 61 -11.64 12.44 -0.26
C THR A 61 -10.19 12.67 -0.69
N ALA A 62 -9.21 12.53 0.22
CA ALA A 62 -7.78 12.64 -0.10
C ALA A 62 -7.31 11.48 -0.97
N TYR A 63 -7.75 10.24 -0.67
CA TYR A 63 -7.46 9.08 -1.54
C TYR A 63 -7.98 9.28 -2.95
N ARG A 64 -9.22 9.75 -3.11
CA ARG A 64 -9.81 10.03 -4.42
C ARG A 64 -9.07 11.15 -5.17
N HIS A 65 -8.67 12.21 -4.46
CA HIS A 65 -7.87 13.28 -5.04
C HIS A 65 -6.57 12.72 -5.64
N VAL A 66 -5.78 12.00 -4.83
CA VAL A 66 -4.47 11.49 -5.25
C VAL A 66 -4.58 10.46 -6.37
N LEU A 67 -5.59 9.57 -6.33
CA LEU A 67 -5.74 8.50 -7.32
C LEU A 67 -6.38 8.94 -8.63
N LEU A 68 -7.32 9.90 -8.59
CA LEU A 68 -8.15 10.25 -9.73
C LEU A 68 -7.81 11.61 -10.35
N ASN A 69 -7.44 12.61 -9.53
CA ASN A 69 -7.28 14.00 -9.98
C ASN A 69 -5.83 14.45 -10.03
N SER A 70 -4.94 13.86 -9.21
CA SER A 70 -3.53 14.24 -9.19
C SER A 70 -2.67 13.41 -10.13
N GLU A 71 -1.57 13.99 -10.59
CA GLU A 71 -0.56 13.30 -11.40
C GLU A 71 0.42 12.51 -10.51
N PHE A 72 -0.06 11.46 -9.84
CA PHE A 72 0.79 10.61 -9.01
C PHE A 72 1.72 9.74 -9.88
N ARG A 73 2.73 10.38 -10.51
CA ARG A 73 3.69 9.70 -11.41
C ARG A 73 4.76 8.93 -10.66
N ASN A 74 5.16 9.41 -9.48
CA ASN A 74 6.29 8.85 -8.72
C ASN A 74 5.89 7.71 -7.77
N PHE A 75 4.77 7.02 -8.00
CA PHE A 75 4.31 5.90 -7.16
C PHE A 75 5.32 4.75 -7.07
N TRP A 76 6.17 4.57 -8.09
CA TRP A 76 7.22 3.56 -8.09
C TRP A 76 8.30 3.81 -7.02
N LYS A 77 8.60 5.08 -6.69
CA LYS A 77 9.52 5.42 -5.59
C LYS A 77 8.92 5.02 -4.25
N LEU A 78 7.62 5.28 -4.08
CA LEU A 78 6.88 4.83 -2.90
C LEU A 78 6.90 3.30 -2.80
N SER A 79 6.71 2.58 -3.91
CA SER A 79 6.75 1.10 -3.93
C SER A 79 8.09 0.56 -3.45
N ILE A 80 9.21 1.15 -3.88
CA ILE A 80 10.55 0.76 -3.43
C ILE A 80 10.69 0.96 -1.92
N GLY A 81 10.29 2.13 -1.42
CA GLY A 81 10.32 2.42 0.03
C GLY A 81 9.47 1.43 0.84
N LEU A 82 8.28 1.08 0.34
CA LEU A 82 7.41 0.08 0.97
C LEU A 82 8.07 -1.30 1.04
N ILE A 83 8.66 -1.77 -0.07
CA ILE A 83 9.34 -3.07 -0.14
C ILE A 83 10.53 -3.12 0.82
N ILE A 84 11.36 -2.08 0.85
CA ILE A 84 12.51 -2.00 1.75
C ILE A 84 12.06 -2.07 3.21
N LEU A 85 11.06 -1.27 3.57
CA LEU A 85 10.56 -1.21 4.94
C LEU A 85 9.89 -2.51 5.36
N GLU A 86 9.11 -3.13 4.49
CA GLU A 86 8.45 -4.40 4.76
C GLU A 86 9.47 -5.55 4.90
N THR A 87 10.50 -5.59 4.04
CA THR A 87 11.61 -6.55 4.16
C THR A 87 12.33 -6.40 5.50
N TYR A 88 12.66 -5.15 5.85
CA TYR A 88 13.36 -4.84 7.10
C TYR A 88 12.53 -5.26 8.32
N MET A 89 11.22 -5.00 8.30
CA MET A 89 10.31 -5.42 9.36
C MET A 89 10.23 -6.94 9.48
N THR A 90 10.07 -7.65 8.36
CA THR A 90 10.04 -9.11 8.34
C THR A 90 11.34 -9.70 8.90
N TRP A 91 12.48 -9.09 8.58
CA TRP A 91 13.78 -9.51 9.06
C TRP A 91 13.95 -9.29 10.58
N ILE A 92 13.56 -8.12 11.13
CA ILE A 92 13.59 -7.85 12.58
C ILE A 92 12.69 -8.86 13.31
N LEU A 93 11.45 -9.03 12.86
CA LEU A 93 10.50 -9.95 13.50
C LEU A 93 10.99 -11.39 13.49
N SER A 94 11.70 -11.82 12.44
CA SER A 94 12.29 -13.15 12.38
C SER A 94 13.42 -13.36 13.41
N LYS A 95 14.08 -12.28 13.84
CA LYS A 95 15.10 -12.31 14.88
C LYS A 95 14.51 -12.28 16.29
N GLU A 96 13.46 -11.49 16.50
CA GLU A 96 12.81 -11.37 17.82
C GLU A 96 11.91 -12.57 18.15
N PHE A 97 11.27 -13.17 17.16
CA PHE A 97 10.35 -14.32 17.31
C PHE A 97 10.82 -15.51 16.45
N PRO A 98 11.93 -16.19 16.81
CA PRO A 98 12.39 -17.34 16.03
C PRO A 98 11.42 -18.50 16.18
N ILE A 99 10.68 -18.81 15.11
CA ILE A 99 9.68 -19.91 15.07
C ILE A 99 10.35 -21.30 15.21
N GLU A 100 11.63 -21.42 14.85
CA GLU A 100 12.40 -22.67 14.97
C GLU A 100 13.86 -22.37 15.33
N ARG A 101 14.17 -22.28 16.62
CA ARG A 101 15.55 -22.58 17.05
C ARG A 101 15.59 -24.04 17.52
N PRO A 102 16.28 -24.94 16.84
CA PRO A 102 16.57 -26.24 17.41
C PRO A 102 17.38 -26.01 18.68
N ILE A 103 16.97 -26.68 19.75
CA ILE A 103 17.55 -26.65 21.15
C ILE A 103 19.09 -26.82 21.20
N ARG A 104 19.73 -27.14 20.08
CA ARG A 104 21.18 -27.37 19.97
C ARG A 104 22.07 -26.13 20.06
N GLU A 105 21.53 -24.90 19.82
CA GLU A 105 22.35 -23.68 19.80
C GLU A 105 22.54 -23.01 21.18
N ILE A 106 21.88 -23.49 22.25
CA ILE A 106 22.02 -22.88 23.59
C ILE A 106 23.39 -23.17 24.24
N HIS A 107 24.21 -24.06 23.68
CA HIS A 107 25.43 -24.51 24.36
C HIS A 107 26.75 -23.93 23.82
N ASN A 108 26.73 -23.08 22.77
CA ASN A 108 27.97 -22.49 22.23
C ASN A 108 27.85 -20.98 22.01
N ILE A 109 27.83 -20.20 23.09
CA ILE A 109 27.80 -18.71 23.09
C ILE A 109 29.21 -18.10 22.92
N SER A 110 30.16 -18.75 22.32
CA SER A 110 31.53 -18.21 22.37
C SER A 110 32.32 -18.09 21.08
N THR A 111 31.74 -18.31 19.90
CA THR A 111 32.44 -17.99 18.65
C THR A 111 31.45 -17.42 17.64
N PHE A 112 31.51 -16.10 17.43
CA PHE A 112 30.91 -15.42 16.30
C PHE A 112 31.69 -15.88 15.05
N ASN A 113 31.16 -16.85 14.32
CA ASN A 113 31.79 -17.37 13.12
C ASN A 113 31.39 -16.53 11.91
N GLU A 114 32.32 -16.23 11.00
CA GLU A 114 32.02 -15.59 9.72
C GLU A 114 30.90 -16.29 8.95
N ALA A 115 30.76 -17.61 9.13
CA ALA A 115 29.70 -18.40 8.55
C ALA A 115 28.28 -17.98 9.02
N ASP A 116 28.11 -17.54 10.28
CA ASP A 116 26.81 -17.13 10.81
C ASP A 116 26.37 -15.78 10.21
N ILE A 117 27.32 -14.86 10.00
CA ILE A 117 27.07 -13.58 9.33
C ILE A 117 26.63 -13.82 7.89
N TYR A 118 27.33 -14.72 7.17
CA TYR A 118 26.99 -15.04 5.79
C TYR A 118 25.62 -15.70 5.64
N LEU A 119 25.23 -16.55 6.59
CA LEU A 119 23.89 -17.16 6.62
C LEU A 119 22.78 -16.14 6.90
N ASP A 120 23.02 -15.15 7.74
CA ASP A 120 22.09 -14.06 8.02
C ASP A 120 21.88 -13.16 6.79
N ASP A 121 22.95 -12.89 6.05
CA ASP A 121 22.88 -12.13 4.79
C ASP A 121 22.06 -12.88 3.73
N ILE A 122 22.27 -14.18 3.55
CA ILE A 122 21.49 -15.01 2.61
C ILE A 122 20.00 -14.99 2.99
N LYS A 123 19.67 -15.14 4.26
CA LYS A 123 18.28 -15.08 4.75
C LYS A 123 17.64 -13.72 4.46
N PHE A 124 18.39 -12.62 4.64
CA PHE A 124 17.89 -11.29 4.32
C PHE A 124 17.57 -11.14 2.82
N TYR A 125 18.43 -11.64 1.93
CA TYR A 125 18.14 -11.62 0.48
C TYR A 125 16.94 -12.49 0.11
N GLU A 126 16.80 -13.66 0.71
CA GLU A 126 15.63 -14.53 0.51
C GLU A 126 14.35 -13.83 0.95
N MET A 127 14.32 -13.20 2.13
CA MET A 127 13.19 -12.43 2.63
C MET A 127 12.86 -11.25 1.72
N SER A 128 13.88 -10.55 1.22
CA SER A 128 13.71 -9.44 0.28
C SER A 128 13.03 -9.89 -1.01
N LEU A 129 13.47 -11.02 -1.56
CA LEU A 129 12.89 -11.57 -2.78
C LEU A 129 11.44 -12.04 -2.55
N ASN A 130 11.16 -12.70 -1.42
CA ASN A 130 9.80 -13.09 -1.03
C ASN A 130 8.87 -11.89 -0.86
N THR A 131 9.36 -10.79 -0.28
CA THR A 131 8.59 -9.54 -0.14
C THR A 131 8.29 -8.93 -1.50
N ILE A 132 9.24 -8.89 -2.42
CA ILE A 132 9.04 -8.40 -3.79
C ILE A 132 7.98 -9.25 -4.51
N LEU A 133 8.11 -10.58 -4.45
CA LEU A 133 7.14 -11.50 -5.06
C LEU A 133 5.75 -11.37 -4.42
N GLY A 134 5.69 -11.23 -3.10
CA GLY A 134 4.46 -10.98 -2.36
C GLY A 134 3.78 -9.68 -2.78
N PHE A 135 4.55 -8.60 -2.95
CA PHE A 135 4.02 -7.31 -3.40
C PHE A 135 3.49 -7.37 -4.84
N ILE A 136 4.23 -8.02 -5.76
CA ILE A 136 3.80 -8.23 -7.14
C ILE A 136 2.53 -9.08 -7.19
N SER A 137 2.49 -10.18 -6.45
CA SER A 137 1.30 -11.06 -6.39
C SER A 137 0.07 -10.33 -5.86
N TYR A 138 0.24 -9.48 -4.84
CA TYR A 138 -0.83 -8.64 -4.33
C TYR A 138 -1.43 -7.75 -5.43
N ILE A 139 -0.59 -7.08 -6.23
CA ILE A 139 -1.06 -6.25 -7.36
C ILE A 139 -1.80 -7.10 -8.40
N ILE A 140 -1.25 -8.27 -8.76
CA ILE A 140 -1.84 -9.16 -9.78
C ILE A 140 -3.22 -9.67 -9.32
N VAL A 141 -3.32 -10.15 -8.08
CA VAL A 141 -4.58 -10.67 -7.53
C VAL A 141 -5.62 -9.55 -7.43
N THR A 142 -5.23 -8.39 -6.91
CA THR A 142 -6.11 -7.22 -6.83
C THR A 142 -6.60 -6.79 -8.21
N PHE A 143 -5.73 -6.74 -9.21
CA PHE A 143 -6.08 -6.40 -10.59
C PHE A 143 -7.05 -7.45 -11.20
N SER A 144 -6.78 -8.73 -11.02
CA SER A 144 -7.62 -9.81 -11.53
C SER A 144 -9.03 -9.79 -10.92
N LEU A 145 -9.13 -9.65 -9.59
CA LEU A 145 -10.41 -9.61 -8.89
C LEU A 145 -11.22 -8.35 -9.23
N THR A 146 -10.56 -7.19 -9.34
CA THR A 146 -11.23 -5.95 -9.76
C THR A 146 -11.64 -6.00 -11.23
N GLY A 147 -10.88 -6.69 -12.08
CA GLY A 147 -11.22 -6.95 -13.49
C GLY A 147 -12.46 -7.85 -13.62
N ILE A 148 -12.52 -8.94 -12.86
CA ILE A 148 -13.69 -9.84 -12.80
C ILE A 148 -14.94 -9.06 -12.36
N TYR A 149 -14.82 -8.26 -11.31
CA TYR A 149 -15.93 -7.42 -10.84
C TYR A 149 -16.41 -6.43 -11.91
N SER A 150 -15.47 -5.73 -12.57
CA SER A 150 -15.77 -4.79 -13.64
C SER A 150 -16.49 -5.46 -14.80
N TYR A 151 -16.09 -6.69 -15.15
CA TYR A 151 -16.75 -7.50 -16.17
C TYR A 151 -18.17 -7.89 -15.79
N LEU A 152 -18.40 -8.38 -14.54
CA LEU A 152 -19.71 -8.77 -14.05
C LEU A 152 -20.70 -7.60 -13.94
N ARG A 153 -20.20 -6.44 -13.51
CA ARG A 153 -21.03 -5.22 -13.34
C ARG A 153 -21.14 -4.36 -14.61
N LYS A 154 -20.47 -4.76 -15.70
CA LYS A 154 -20.40 -3.97 -16.95
C LYS A 154 -19.94 -2.52 -16.72
N THR A 155 -19.02 -2.33 -15.77
CA THR A 155 -18.41 -1.03 -15.51
C THR A 155 -17.14 -0.83 -16.34
N ASP A 156 -16.59 0.38 -16.35
CA ASP A 156 -15.39 0.70 -17.10
C ASP A 156 -14.19 -0.17 -16.71
N LYS A 157 -13.35 -0.52 -17.69
CA LYS A 157 -12.14 -1.29 -17.46
C LYS A 157 -11.14 -0.48 -16.65
N ILE A 158 -10.67 -1.05 -15.55
CA ILE A 158 -9.68 -0.46 -14.68
C ILE A 158 -8.28 -0.74 -15.24
N SER A 159 -7.41 0.29 -15.30
CA SER A 159 -6.03 0.14 -15.74
C SER A 159 -5.16 -0.49 -14.64
N LEU A 160 -4.20 -1.33 -15.03
CA LEU A 160 -3.20 -1.91 -14.13
C LEU A 160 -2.44 -0.79 -13.36
N ILE A 161 -2.11 0.31 -14.04
CA ILE A 161 -1.42 1.46 -13.43
C ILE A 161 -2.27 2.07 -12.30
N THR A 162 -3.58 2.20 -12.51
CA THR A 162 -4.48 2.73 -11.47
C THR A 162 -4.55 1.81 -10.24
N VAL A 163 -4.61 0.49 -10.47
CA VAL A 163 -4.58 -0.49 -9.38
C VAL A 163 -3.25 -0.44 -8.64
N SER A 164 -2.12 -0.39 -9.37
CA SER A 164 -0.79 -0.29 -8.75
C SER A 164 -0.64 0.97 -7.89
N LYS A 165 -1.11 2.12 -8.39
CA LYS A 165 -1.15 3.38 -7.61
C LYS A 165 -1.99 3.24 -6.34
N ALA A 166 -3.17 2.62 -6.45
CA ALA A 166 -4.06 2.41 -5.31
C ALA A 166 -3.42 1.47 -4.27
N VAL A 167 -2.80 0.38 -4.71
CA VAL A 167 -2.08 -0.56 -3.84
C VAL A 167 -0.92 0.13 -3.14
N CYS A 168 -0.08 0.88 -3.87
CA CYS A 168 1.05 1.59 -3.27
C CYS A 168 0.59 2.61 -2.23
N LEU A 169 -0.43 3.42 -2.57
CA LEU A 169 -0.96 4.43 -1.65
C LEU A 169 -1.58 3.80 -0.40
N SER A 170 -2.37 2.74 -0.57
CA SER A 170 -3.05 2.09 0.54
C SER A 170 -2.11 1.27 1.44
N SER A 171 -0.99 0.78 0.91
CA SER A 171 0.03 0.07 1.69
C SER A 171 0.95 1.01 2.48
N SER A 172 0.84 2.33 2.29
CA SER A 172 1.68 3.33 2.98
C SER A 172 1.53 3.33 4.51
N GLY A 173 0.50 2.69 5.05
CA GLY A 173 0.32 2.50 6.50
C GLY A 173 1.51 1.88 7.22
N ILE A 174 2.33 1.09 6.51
CA ILE A 174 3.54 0.49 7.09
C ILE A 174 4.56 1.55 7.54
N PHE A 175 4.53 2.78 6.98
CA PHE A 175 5.40 3.87 7.43
C PHE A 175 5.13 4.31 8.87
N LEU A 176 3.98 3.97 9.45
CA LEU A 176 3.67 4.23 10.86
C LEU A 176 4.59 3.48 11.83
N ILE A 177 5.36 2.52 11.33
CA ILE A 177 6.35 1.82 12.15
C ILE A 177 7.67 2.61 12.29
N LEU A 178 7.95 3.56 11.37
CA LEU A 178 9.19 4.34 11.39
C LEU A 178 9.45 5.07 12.71
N PRO A 179 8.45 5.70 13.37
CA PRO A 179 8.67 6.30 14.68
C PRO A 179 9.25 5.32 15.69
N SER A 180 8.75 4.08 15.76
CA SER A 180 9.26 3.06 16.68
C SER A 180 10.69 2.67 16.37
N LEU A 181 11.04 2.60 15.08
CA LEU A 181 12.41 2.30 14.65
C LEU A 181 13.39 3.43 14.98
N ILE A 182 12.94 4.70 14.83
CA ILE A 182 13.80 5.88 15.06
C ILE A 182 14.04 6.10 16.55
N TRP A 183 13.02 5.90 17.39
CA TRP A 183 13.14 6.12 18.85
C TRP A 183 13.53 4.86 19.63
N ASP A 184 13.96 3.80 18.94
CA ASP A 184 14.41 2.53 19.55
C ASP A 184 13.41 1.99 20.58
N THR A 185 12.11 2.19 20.31
CA THR A 185 11.04 1.63 21.15
C THR A 185 10.86 0.16 20.79
N GLN A 186 10.77 -0.70 21.79
CA GLN A 186 10.51 -2.13 21.54
C GLN A 186 9.21 -2.29 20.74
N ILE A 187 9.32 -2.96 19.60
CA ILE A 187 8.17 -3.28 18.74
C ILE A 187 7.39 -4.38 19.45
N ASN A 188 6.27 -4.05 20.06
CA ASN A 188 5.40 -5.00 20.70
C ASN A 188 4.27 -5.48 19.78
N GLU A 189 3.60 -6.55 20.15
CA GLU A 189 2.50 -7.16 19.38
C GLU A 189 1.37 -6.16 19.09
N PHE A 190 1.06 -5.26 20.04
CA PHE A 190 0.01 -4.25 19.88
C PHE A 190 0.37 -3.23 18.79
N HIS A 191 1.63 -2.87 18.66
CA HIS A 191 2.07 -1.95 17.61
C HIS A 191 1.94 -2.60 16.23
N ILE A 192 2.38 -3.85 16.10
CA ILE A 192 2.25 -4.63 14.85
C ILE A 192 0.77 -4.77 14.47
N LEU A 193 -0.08 -5.11 15.44
CA LEU A 193 -1.53 -5.21 15.25
C LEU A 193 -2.13 -3.88 14.77
N PHE A 194 -1.75 -2.77 15.41
CA PHE A 194 -2.22 -1.43 15.03
C PHE A 194 -1.85 -1.08 13.58
N VAL A 195 -0.58 -1.26 13.20
CA VAL A 195 -0.12 -0.98 11.83
C VAL A 195 -0.83 -1.88 10.82
N SER A 196 -1.03 -3.16 11.15
CA SER A 196 -1.75 -4.11 10.30
C SER A 196 -3.22 -3.72 10.10
N LEU A 197 -3.93 -3.37 11.17
CA LEU A 197 -5.31 -2.91 11.11
C LEU A 197 -5.42 -1.60 10.32
N TYR A 198 -4.54 -0.63 10.58
CA TYR A 198 -4.51 0.63 9.85
C TYR A 198 -4.28 0.41 8.35
N THR A 199 -3.30 -0.42 7.99
CA THR A 199 -3.00 -0.73 6.59
C THR A 199 -4.19 -1.41 5.91
N THR A 200 -4.85 -2.35 6.58
CA THR A 200 -6.06 -3.00 6.07
C THR A 200 -7.20 -2.01 5.84
N LEU A 201 -7.43 -1.09 6.78
CA LEU A 201 -8.44 -0.03 6.63
C LEU A 201 -8.10 0.89 5.45
N SER A 202 -6.85 1.29 5.31
CA SER A 202 -6.37 2.06 4.16
C SER A 202 -6.62 1.35 2.84
N GLN A 203 -6.34 0.04 2.77
CA GLN A 203 -6.59 -0.79 1.58
C GLN A 203 -8.09 -0.85 1.24
N LEU A 204 -8.96 -0.95 2.23
CA LEU A 204 -10.42 -0.92 2.01
C LEU A 204 -10.92 0.42 1.45
N LEU A 205 -10.35 1.53 1.90
CA LEU A 205 -10.71 2.88 1.43
C LEU A 205 -10.27 3.16 0.00
N ALA A 206 -9.19 2.54 -0.46
CA ALA A 206 -8.70 2.71 -1.83
C ALA A 206 -9.64 2.11 -2.89
N HIS A 207 -10.55 1.21 -2.52
CA HIS A 207 -11.51 0.58 -3.41
C HIS A 207 -12.86 1.29 -3.40
N LYS A 208 -13.51 1.38 -4.58
CA LYS A 208 -14.78 2.10 -4.78
C LYS A 208 -15.97 1.40 -4.10
N GLU A 209 -16.00 0.07 -4.10
CA GLU A 209 -17.15 -0.74 -3.68
C GLU A 209 -16.89 -1.41 -2.33
N LYS A 210 -17.64 -1.03 -1.29
CA LYS A 210 -17.36 -1.41 0.09
C LYS A 210 -17.36 -2.93 0.37
N ILE A 211 -18.36 -3.66 -0.13
CA ILE A 211 -18.49 -5.11 0.16
C ILE A 211 -17.47 -5.91 -0.66
N TRP A 212 -17.33 -5.60 -1.95
CA TRP A 212 -16.39 -6.30 -2.82
C TRP A 212 -14.94 -6.01 -2.43
N SER A 213 -14.66 -4.82 -1.92
CA SER A 213 -13.32 -4.46 -1.45
C SER A 213 -12.84 -5.35 -0.30
N LEU A 214 -13.74 -5.77 0.60
CA LEU A 214 -13.40 -6.72 1.67
C LEU A 214 -12.89 -8.04 1.09
N VAL A 215 -13.59 -8.58 0.09
CA VAL A 215 -13.18 -9.84 -0.57
C VAL A 215 -11.84 -9.69 -1.28
N VAL A 216 -11.67 -8.60 -2.04
CA VAL A 216 -10.43 -8.32 -2.78
C VAL A 216 -9.25 -8.19 -1.82
N VAL A 217 -9.37 -7.35 -0.79
CA VAL A 217 -8.30 -7.10 0.18
C VAL A 217 -7.97 -8.37 0.95
N PHE A 218 -8.98 -9.12 1.41
CA PHE A 218 -8.76 -10.36 2.15
C PHE A 218 -8.03 -11.41 1.31
N LEU A 219 -8.51 -11.70 0.09
CA LEU A 219 -7.87 -12.69 -0.79
C LEU A 219 -6.47 -12.27 -1.22
N SER A 220 -6.27 -10.99 -1.55
CA SER A 220 -4.96 -10.48 -1.94
C SER A 220 -3.94 -10.56 -0.80
N ASN A 221 -4.35 -10.25 0.44
CA ASN A 221 -3.49 -10.39 1.61
C ASN A 221 -3.19 -11.86 1.94
N LEU A 222 -4.17 -12.77 1.80
CA LEU A 222 -3.93 -14.21 1.99
C LEU A 222 -2.88 -14.75 1.02
N VAL A 223 -3.00 -14.43 -0.27
CA VAL A 223 -2.02 -14.86 -1.29
C VAL A 223 -0.65 -14.26 -0.99
N LYS A 224 -0.58 -12.98 -0.64
CA LYS A 224 0.67 -12.31 -0.25
C LYS A 224 1.32 -13.02 0.94
N MET A 225 0.58 -13.28 2.02
CA MET A 225 1.07 -13.97 3.21
C MET A 225 1.56 -15.38 2.88
N TYR A 226 0.84 -16.12 2.04
CA TYR A 226 1.24 -17.46 1.61
C TYR A 226 2.59 -17.42 0.89
N ILE A 227 2.79 -16.50 -0.06
CA ILE A 227 4.06 -16.35 -0.79
C ILE A 227 5.20 -15.96 0.15
N MET A 228 4.95 -15.01 1.08
CA MET A 228 5.98 -14.57 2.03
C MET A 228 6.36 -15.65 3.05
N SER A 229 5.47 -16.60 3.35
CA SER A 229 5.71 -17.71 4.28
C SER A 229 6.40 -18.92 3.63
N THR A 230 6.40 -19.03 2.29
CA THR A 230 7.04 -20.14 1.59
C THR A 230 8.52 -19.85 1.32
N PRO A 231 9.47 -20.62 1.88
CA PRO A 231 10.88 -20.43 1.57
C PRO A 231 11.15 -20.81 0.11
N LEU A 232 11.85 -19.93 -0.62
CA LEU A 232 12.18 -20.13 -2.05
C LEU A 232 12.98 -21.40 -2.30
N THR A 233 13.73 -21.86 -1.31
CA THR A 233 14.48 -23.11 -1.37
C THR A 233 13.61 -24.34 -1.57
N LYS A 234 12.33 -24.32 -1.16
CA LYS A 234 11.38 -25.42 -1.42
C LYS A 234 10.86 -25.43 -2.85
N ILE A 235 10.73 -24.25 -3.49
CA ILE A 235 10.20 -24.11 -4.86
C ILE A 235 11.25 -24.52 -5.91
N ALA A 236 12.53 -24.42 -5.58
CA ALA A 236 13.64 -24.76 -6.50
C ALA A 236 14.00 -26.27 -6.50
N VAL A 237 13.40 -27.09 -5.64
CA VAL A 237 13.71 -28.52 -5.47
C VAL A 237 12.57 -29.43 -5.95
N GLU A 238 11.39 -28.89 -6.28
CA GLU A 238 10.30 -29.56 -7.00
C GLU A 238 10.34 -29.22 -8.50
#